data_78ea1ed837a475ed611b7e35a91293ad
#
_entry.id   78ea1ed837a475ed611b7e35a91293ad
#
_cell.length_a   1.000
_cell.length_b   1.000
_cell.length_c   1.000
_cell.angle_alpha   90.00
_cell.angle_beta   90.00
_cell.angle_gamma   90.00
#
_symmetry.space_group_name_H-M   'P 1'
#
loop_
_entity.id
_entity.type
_entity.pdbx_description
1 polymer ?
#
loop_
_entity_poly.entity_id
_entity_poly.type
_entity_poly.pdbx_seq_one_letter_code
_entity_poly.pdbx_strand_id
1 'polypeptide(L)'
;MDAAPFFREGAAFSVVAAMPRDYNSPMLAATYDDFERVLREARALPEPAEAHGTLAGALCSSRDYGLIEWLHEILPDDSPDEAALKSSVLQSVYDTMVRSLGNDSDFQPLLPDDDVPLADRADALSSWCQGFLYGLGSGTTGDPGRVSTEAGEIIRDFTEITHVGVDSGDETEENEVAFAEVVEFVRVGVQLLFVELAPARGEEPEPGAASIH
;
A
#
# COMPACT_ATOMS: atom_id res chain seq x y z
N MET A 1 -32.93 55.14 -23.84
CA MET A 1 -31.53 54.84 -24.27
C MET A 1 -30.95 53.99 -23.19
N ASP A 2 -31.10 52.70 -23.39
CA ASP A 2 -30.80 51.66 -22.42
C ASP A 2 -29.38 51.17 -22.60
N ALA A 3 -28.64 51.10 -21.51
CA ALA A 3 -27.38 50.37 -21.45
C ALA A 3 -27.54 49.25 -20.44
N ALA A 4 -27.68 48.02 -20.93
CA ALA A 4 -27.70 46.83 -20.15
C ALA A 4 -26.35 46.44 -19.61
N PRO A 5 -26.22 45.87 -18.39
CA PRO A 5 -24.98 45.40 -17.84
C PRO A 5 -24.68 43.98 -18.30
N PHE A 6 -23.44 43.79 -18.76
CA PHE A 6 -22.85 42.51 -19.11
C PHE A 6 -22.54 41.72 -17.83
N PHE A 7 -23.36 40.71 -17.53
CA PHE A 7 -23.01 39.68 -16.58
C PHE A 7 -22.19 38.62 -17.29
N ARG A 8 -20.93 38.48 -16.90
CA ARG A 8 -20.02 37.43 -17.34
C ARG A 8 -20.13 36.29 -16.36
N GLU A 9 -20.92 35.27 -16.70
CA GLU A 9 -20.95 34.02 -15.98
C GLU A 9 -19.58 33.30 -16.12
N GLY A 10 -18.91 33.08 -15.00
CA GLY A 10 -17.76 32.23 -14.90
C GLY A 10 -18.19 30.77 -14.99
N ALA A 11 -17.85 30.11 -16.08
CA ALA A 11 -18.02 28.68 -16.23
C ALA A 11 -17.03 27.96 -15.28
N ALA A 12 -17.55 27.40 -14.21
CA ALA A 12 -16.85 26.42 -13.40
C ALA A 12 -16.67 25.16 -14.26
N PHE A 13 -15.46 24.91 -14.71
CA PHE A 13 -15.07 23.66 -15.33
C PHE A 13 -14.99 22.58 -14.24
N SER A 14 -16.10 21.91 -14.01
CA SER A 14 -16.13 20.64 -13.29
C SER A 14 -15.70 19.55 -14.27
N VAL A 15 -14.41 19.28 -14.34
CA VAL A 15 -13.89 18.09 -15.02
C VAL A 15 -13.88 16.94 -14.03
N VAL A 16 -15.06 16.45 -13.71
CA VAL A 16 -15.20 15.07 -13.24
C VAL A 16 -15.22 14.22 -14.51
N ALA A 17 -14.04 13.79 -14.94
CA ALA A 17 -13.92 12.79 -15.99
C ALA A 17 -14.59 11.51 -15.48
N ALA A 18 -15.78 11.22 -15.99
CA ALA A 18 -16.42 9.93 -15.81
C ALA A 18 -15.55 8.87 -16.49
N MET A 19 -14.78 8.13 -15.71
CA MET A 19 -14.16 6.90 -16.19
C MET A 19 -15.26 5.89 -16.55
N PRO A 20 -15.16 5.19 -17.68
CA PRO A 20 -16.11 4.14 -18.04
C PRO A 20 -16.05 3.04 -16.98
N ARG A 21 -17.16 2.80 -16.33
CA ARG A 21 -17.36 1.70 -15.37
C ARG A 21 -17.63 0.40 -16.12
N ASP A 22 -16.62 -0.15 -16.76
CA ASP A 22 -16.65 -1.56 -17.14
C ASP A 22 -15.84 -2.38 -16.14
N TYR A 23 -16.33 -2.39 -14.91
CA TYR A 23 -15.67 -2.94 -13.72
C TYR A 23 -15.96 -4.45 -13.52
N ASN A 24 -16.28 -5.19 -14.58
CA ASN A 24 -16.67 -6.60 -14.47
C ASN A 24 -15.83 -7.56 -15.33
N SER A 25 -14.61 -7.20 -15.68
CA SER A 25 -13.62 -8.20 -16.07
C SER A 25 -12.87 -8.61 -14.80
N PRO A 26 -12.72 -9.92 -14.50
CA PRO A 26 -11.79 -10.36 -13.49
C PRO A 26 -10.39 -9.98 -13.99
N MET A 27 -9.87 -8.84 -13.54
CA MET A 27 -8.45 -8.57 -13.68
C MET A 27 -7.76 -9.68 -12.92
N LEU A 28 -7.03 -10.55 -13.64
CA LEU A 28 -6.12 -11.49 -12.99
C LEU A 28 -5.24 -10.65 -12.06
N ALA A 29 -5.24 -11.01 -10.77
CA ALA A 29 -4.32 -10.40 -9.83
C ALA A 29 -2.90 -10.60 -10.37
N ALA A 30 -2.08 -9.57 -10.34
CA ALA A 30 -0.68 -9.68 -10.75
C ALA A 30 0.01 -10.69 -9.84
N THR A 31 0.79 -11.60 -10.42
CA THR A 31 1.61 -12.55 -9.66
C THR A 31 2.86 -11.85 -9.11
N TYR A 32 3.54 -12.48 -8.17
CA TYR A 32 4.83 -12.00 -7.67
C TYR A 32 5.85 -11.85 -8.80
N ASP A 33 5.96 -12.85 -9.68
CA ASP A 33 6.87 -12.85 -10.83
C ASP A 33 6.57 -11.74 -11.83
N ASP A 34 5.29 -11.48 -12.12
CA ASP A 34 4.90 -10.38 -13.00
C ASP A 34 5.31 -9.03 -12.41
N PHE A 35 5.11 -8.87 -11.11
CA PHE A 35 5.49 -7.66 -10.39
C PHE A 35 7.01 -7.51 -10.34
N GLU A 36 7.75 -8.56 -9.99
CA GLU A 36 9.22 -8.57 -9.99
C GLU A 36 9.79 -8.19 -11.35
N ARG A 37 9.26 -8.78 -12.43
CA ARG A 37 9.69 -8.47 -13.78
C ARG A 37 9.51 -6.99 -14.13
N VAL A 38 8.35 -6.42 -13.80
CA VAL A 38 8.06 -5.01 -14.10
C VAL A 38 8.93 -4.08 -13.26
N LEU A 39 9.15 -4.37 -11.97
CA LEU A 39 10.04 -3.59 -11.10
C LEU A 39 11.48 -3.62 -11.62
N ARG A 40 11.96 -4.79 -12.06
CA ARG A 40 13.31 -4.94 -12.64
C ARG A 40 13.46 -4.16 -13.95
N GLU A 41 12.46 -4.21 -14.84
CA GLU A 41 12.44 -3.44 -16.08
C GLU A 41 12.43 -1.92 -15.83
N ALA A 42 11.69 -1.49 -14.83
CA ALA A 42 11.62 -0.09 -14.38
C ALA A 42 12.83 0.33 -13.52
N ARG A 43 13.74 -0.59 -13.20
CA ARG A 43 14.89 -0.37 -12.29
C ARG A 43 14.47 0.14 -10.91
N ALA A 44 13.37 -0.36 -10.41
CA ALA A 44 12.88 -0.02 -9.08
C ALA A 44 13.96 -0.24 -8.02
N LEU A 45 13.91 0.55 -6.95
CA LEU A 45 14.88 0.49 -5.86
C LEU A 45 14.61 -0.69 -4.91
N PRO A 46 13.35 -0.93 -4.45
CA PRO A 46 13.05 -2.03 -3.55
C PRO A 46 12.77 -3.33 -4.30
N GLU A 47 12.93 -4.44 -3.60
CA GLU A 47 12.46 -5.75 -4.01
C GLU A 47 10.91 -5.79 -4.04
N PRO A 48 10.29 -6.76 -4.77
CA PRO A 48 8.83 -6.81 -4.91
C PRO A 48 8.07 -6.86 -3.58
N ALA A 49 8.51 -7.69 -2.65
CA ALA A 49 7.88 -7.80 -1.34
C ALA A 49 7.97 -6.48 -0.56
N GLU A 50 9.14 -5.83 -0.56
CA GLU A 50 9.35 -4.53 0.08
C GLU A 50 8.46 -3.44 -0.54
N ALA A 51 8.40 -3.36 -1.88
CA ALA A 51 7.56 -2.41 -2.59
C ALA A 51 6.06 -2.58 -2.27
N HIS A 52 5.60 -3.84 -2.16
CA HIS A 52 4.22 -4.15 -1.79
C HIS A 52 3.94 -3.82 -0.32
N GLY A 53 4.88 -4.11 0.58
CA GLY A 53 4.80 -3.73 1.99
C GLY A 53 4.74 -2.21 2.17
N THR A 54 5.59 -1.45 1.47
CA THR A 54 5.60 0.02 1.47
C THR A 54 4.23 0.58 1.11
N LEU A 55 3.60 0.05 0.06
CA LEU A 55 2.24 0.44 -0.33
C LEU A 55 1.24 0.20 0.80
N ALA A 56 1.25 -1.00 1.39
CA ALA A 56 0.33 -1.35 2.47
C ALA A 56 0.49 -0.44 3.68
N GLY A 57 1.72 -0.20 4.13
CA GLY A 57 2.02 0.67 5.26
C GLY A 57 1.61 2.12 5.03
N ALA A 58 1.90 2.67 3.85
CA ALA A 58 1.52 4.04 3.49
C ALA A 58 0.00 4.22 3.43
N LEU A 59 -0.74 3.22 2.92
CA LEU A 59 -2.21 3.24 2.92
C LEU A 59 -2.82 3.15 4.32
N CYS A 60 -2.12 2.55 5.30
CA CYS A 60 -2.54 2.54 6.69
C CYS A 60 -2.37 3.92 7.36
N SER A 61 -1.42 4.73 6.92
CA SER A 61 -1.04 5.97 7.59
C SER A 61 -1.41 7.26 6.85
N SER A 62 -1.72 7.18 5.55
CA SER A 62 -2.00 8.36 4.71
C SER A 62 -3.34 8.25 3.99
N ARG A 63 -4.12 9.34 4.02
CA ARG A 63 -5.41 9.43 3.33
C ARG A 63 -5.26 9.54 1.81
N ASP A 64 -4.28 10.30 1.38
CA ASP A 64 -4.14 10.76 -0.01
C ASP A 64 -2.98 10.05 -0.73
N TYR A 65 -2.58 8.87 -0.23
CA TYR A 65 -1.53 8.08 -0.85
C TYR A 65 -2.08 7.35 -2.09
N GLY A 66 -1.70 7.85 -3.24
CA GLY A 66 -2.15 7.35 -4.54
C GLY A 66 -1.07 6.53 -5.26
N LEU A 67 -1.43 6.02 -6.44
CA LEU A 67 -0.50 5.29 -7.31
C LEU A 67 0.75 6.12 -7.65
N ILE A 68 0.58 7.40 -7.90
CA ILE A 68 1.68 8.28 -8.32
C ILE A 68 2.68 8.45 -7.17
N GLU A 69 2.21 8.68 -5.96
CA GLU A 69 3.03 8.79 -4.76
C GLU A 69 3.82 7.50 -4.54
N TRP A 70 3.16 6.34 -4.66
CA TRP A 70 3.83 5.05 -4.55
C TRP A 70 4.91 4.85 -5.60
N LEU A 71 4.61 5.17 -6.87
CA LEU A 71 5.59 5.06 -7.96
C LEU A 71 6.80 5.96 -7.76
N HIS A 72 6.61 7.18 -7.23
CA HIS A 72 7.73 8.06 -6.87
C HIS A 72 8.62 7.50 -5.76
N GLU A 73 8.07 6.66 -4.89
CA GLU A 73 8.79 6.09 -3.77
C GLU A 73 9.62 4.86 -4.16
N ILE A 74 9.08 4.03 -5.07
CA ILE A 74 9.74 2.78 -5.47
C ILE A 74 10.64 2.90 -6.71
N LEU A 75 10.44 3.93 -7.53
CA LEU A 75 11.23 4.11 -8.77
C LEU A 75 12.39 5.06 -8.55
N PRO A 76 13.54 4.84 -9.24
CA PRO A 76 14.67 5.75 -9.15
C PRO A 76 14.31 7.08 -9.80
N ASP A 77 14.63 8.14 -9.09
CA ASP A 77 14.66 9.53 -9.51
C ASP A 77 13.58 10.10 -10.43
N ASP A 78 13.06 11.19 -9.97
CA ASP A 78 12.57 12.36 -10.67
C ASP A 78 11.25 12.29 -11.43
N SER A 79 10.78 11.15 -11.85
CA SER A 79 9.40 10.97 -12.33
C SER A 79 9.23 9.53 -12.79
N PRO A 80 8.18 8.85 -12.38
CA PRO A 80 7.81 7.60 -13.00
C PRO A 80 7.71 7.86 -14.51
N ASP A 81 8.47 7.12 -15.29
CA ASP A 81 8.41 7.26 -16.72
C ASP A 81 6.99 6.92 -17.24
N GLU A 82 6.68 7.36 -18.44
CA GLU A 82 5.35 7.12 -19.02
C GLU A 82 5.03 5.63 -19.14
N ALA A 83 6.04 4.76 -19.19
CA ALA A 83 5.87 3.31 -19.24
C ALA A 83 5.43 2.75 -17.88
N ALA A 84 6.03 3.22 -16.78
CA ALA A 84 5.63 2.83 -15.43
C ALA A 84 4.19 3.28 -15.11
N LEU A 85 3.84 4.51 -15.45
CA LEU A 85 2.48 5.05 -15.29
C LEU A 85 1.43 4.28 -16.10
N LYS A 86 1.82 3.67 -17.22
CA LYS A 86 0.95 2.85 -18.08
C LYS A 86 1.05 1.35 -17.79
N SER A 87 1.84 0.95 -16.83
CA SER A 87 1.97 -0.46 -16.48
C SER A 87 0.68 -0.99 -15.88
N SER A 88 0.03 -1.92 -16.59
CA SER A 88 -1.16 -2.60 -16.09
C SER A 88 -0.88 -3.45 -14.85
N VAL A 89 0.35 -3.94 -14.67
CA VAL A 89 0.77 -4.72 -13.51
C VAL A 89 0.86 -3.83 -12.27
N LEU A 90 1.56 -2.68 -12.35
CA LEU A 90 1.67 -1.75 -11.24
C LEU A 90 0.31 -1.19 -10.83
N GLN A 91 -0.53 -0.83 -11.80
CA GLN A 91 -1.91 -0.43 -11.55
C GLN A 91 -2.71 -1.55 -10.89
N SER A 92 -2.57 -2.80 -11.36
CA SER A 92 -3.29 -3.95 -10.79
C SER A 92 -2.88 -4.24 -9.35
N VAL A 93 -1.59 -4.16 -9.02
CA VAL A 93 -1.07 -4.32 -7.66
C VAL A 93 -1.66 -3.25 -6.75
N TYR A 94 -1.61 -1.98 -7.17
CA TYR A 94 -2.17 -0.87 -6.41
C TYR A 94 -3.68 -1.03 -6.18
N ASP A 95 -4.46 -1.27 -7.24
CA ASP A 95 -5.91 -1.38 -7.17
C ASP A 95 -6.35 -2.60 -6.33
N THR A 96 -5.59 -3.70 -6.40
CA THR A 96 -5.85 -4.89 -5.60
C THR A 96 -5.59 -4.60 -4.13
N MET A 97 -4.49 -3.93 -3.80
CA MET A 97 -4.18 -3.52 -2.42
C MET A 97 -5.29 -2.65 -1.84
N VAL A 98 -5.68 -1.58 -2.53
CA VAL A 98 -6.72 -0.66 -2.05
C VAL A 98 -8.05 -1.38 -1.83
N ARG A 99 -8.42 -2.31 -2.72
CA ARG A 99 -9.66 -3.09 -2.58
C ARG A 99 -9.59 -4.09 -1.43
N SER A 100 -8.49 -4.82 -1.30
CA SER A 100 -8.33 -5.87 -0.30
C SER A 100 -8.25 -5.32 1.12
N LEU A 101 -7.59 -4.18 1.33
CA LEU A 101 -7.58 -3.49 2.62
C LEU A 101 -8.96 -2.91 2.98
N GLY A 102 -9.74 -2.48 1.98
CA GLY A 102 -11.09 -1.93 2.20
C GLY A 102 -12.18 -2.99 2.42
N ASN A 103 -11.92 -4.26 2.11
CA ASN A 103 -12.85 -5.38 2.26
C ASN A 103 -12.30 -6.36 3.29
N ASP A 104 -12.95 -6.50 4.41
CA ASP A 104 -12.52 -7.13 5.67
C ASP A 104 -11.86 -8.52 5.62
N SER A 105 -11.60 -9.14 4.46
CA SER A 105 -11.08 -10.50 4.44
C SER A 105 -10.14 -10.89 3.29
N ASP A 106 -9.89 -10.00 2.33
CA ASP A 106 -9.21 -10.42 1.10
C ASP A 106 -7.74 -10.00 1.00
N PHE A 107 -7.22 -9.28 2.00
CA PHE A 107 -5.82 -8.86 1.99
C PHE A 107 -4.89 -10.06 2.15
N GLN A 108 -3.86 -10.11 1.28
CA GLN A 108 -2.75 -11.04 1.38
C GLN A 108 -1.44 -10.30 1.08
N PRO A 109 -0.38 -10.50 1.85
CA PRO A 109 0.95 -10.02 1.46
C PRO A 109 1.37 -10.72 0.16
N LEU A 110 1.91 -9.96 -0.78
CA LEU A 110 2.42 -10.50 -2.04
C LEU A 110 3.83 -11.05 -1.79
N LEU A 111 3.93 -12.37 -1.83
CA LEU A 111 5.15 -13.14 -1.55
C LEU A 111 5.42 -14.10 -2.70
N PRO A 112 6.65 -14.64 -2.83
CA PRO A 112 6.95 -15.72 -3.76
C PRO A 112 6.07 -16.96 -3.53
N ASP A 113 5.84 -17.72 -4.60
CA ASP A 113 5.02 -18.93 -4.57
C ASP A 113 5.65 -20.06 -3.74
N ASP A 114 4.84 -21.06 -3.37
CA ASP A 114 5.25 -22.15 -2.48
C ASP A 114 6.33 -23.10 -3.06
N ASP A 115 6.63 -23.00 -4.36
CA ASP A 115 7.72 -23.75 -5.01
C ASP A 115 9.10 -23.07 -4.85
N VAL A 116 9.13 -21.84 -4.31
CA VAL A 116 10.37 -21.15 -3.93
C VAL A 116 10.83 -21.65 -2.56
N PRO A 117 12.16 -21.85 -2.35
CA PRO A 117 12.70 -22.29 -1.06
C PRO A 117 12.17 -21.49 0.12
N LEU A 118 11.88 -22.17 1.24
CA LEU A 118 11.32 -21.56 2.43
C LEU A 118 12.16 -20.37 2.94
N ALA A 119 13.50 -20.49 2.88
CA ALA A 119 14.40 -19.41 3.27
C ALA A 119 14.17 -18.14 2.45
N ASP A 120 14.04 -18.27 1.12
CA ASP A 120 13.81 -17.13 0.21
C ASP A 120 12.43 -16.51 0.46
N ARG A 121 11.41 -17.33 0.75
CA ARG A 121 10.07 -16.84 1.12
C ARG A 121 10.07 -16.10 2.46
N ALA A 122 10.84 -16.59 3.43
CA ALA A 122 10.97 -15.94 4.72
C ALA A 122 11.75 -14.60 4.61
N ASP A 123 12.78 -14.55 3.78
CA ASP A 123 13.50 -13.30 3.47
C ASP A 123 12.58 -12.30 2.77
N ALA A 124 11.73 -12.77 1.86
CA ALA A 124 10.72 -11.92 1.23
C ALA A 124 9.69 -11.39 2.24
N LEU A 125 9.23 -12.20 3.19
CA LEU A 125 8.32 -11.76 4.26
C LEU A 125 9.00 -10.72 5.18
N SER A 126 10.26 -10.93 5.52
CA SER A 126 11.06 -9.96 6.28
C SER A 126 11.16 -8.62 5.54
N SER A 127 11.50 -8.65 4.24
CA SER A 127 11.55 -7.47 3.37
C SER A 127 10.18 -6.80 3.24
N TRP A 128 9.11 -7.60 3.17
CA TRP A 128 7.74 -7.09 3.16
C TRP A 128 7.41 -6.31 4.44
N CYS A 129 7.75 -6.86 5.62
CA CYS A 129 7.55 -6.18 6.90
C CYS A 129 8.40 -4.91 7.00
N GLN A 130 9.63 -4.93 6.48
CA GLN A 130 10.49 -3.74 6.43
C GLN A 130 9.84 -2.63 5.59
N GLY A 131 9.37 -2.96 4.39
CA GLY A 131 8.66 -2.03 3.52
C GLY A 131 7.39 -1.49 4.19
N PHE A 132 6.61 -2.35 4.84
CA PHE A 132 5.41 -1.94 5.58
C PHE A 132 5.72 -0.91 6.66
N LEU A 133 6.71 -1.17 7.50
CA LEU A 133 7.13 -0.25 8.56
C LEU A 133 7.63 1.09 8.00
N TYR A 134 8.36 1.04 6.88
CA TYR A 134 8.81 2.24 6.18
C TYR A 134 7.60 3.07 5.68
N GLY A 135 6.69 2.44 4.93
CA GLY A 135 5.48 3.10 4.41
C GLY A 135 4.58 3.64 5.53
N LEU A 136 4.44 2.89 6.64
CA LEU A 136 3.70 3.35 7.80
C LEU A 136 4.32 4.60 8.43
N GLY A 137 5.65 4.65 8.50
CA GLY A 137 6.40 5.78 9.05
C GLY A 137 6.46 7.00 8.13
N SER A 138 6.31 6.83 6.83
CA SER A 138 6.31 7.93 5.85
C SER A 138 5.01 8.75 5.86
N GLY A 139 3.93 8.20 6.42
CA GLY A 139 2.65 8.88 6.52
C GLY A 139 2.66 10.05 7.51
N THR A 140 1.90 11.08 7.18
CA THR A 140 1.83 12.35 7.93
C THR A 140 0.97 12.29 9.20
N THR A 141 0.37 11.17 9.52
CA THR A 141 -0.57 11.03 10.64
C THR A 141 0.07 10.73 12.00
N GLY A 142 1.34 11.07 12.15
CA GLY A 142 2.15 10.80 13.34
C GLY A 142 1.76 11.57 14.60
N ASP A 143 0.56 11.37 15.14
CA ASP A 143 0.32 11.62 16.56
C ASP A 143 0.56 10.30 17.31
N PRO A 144 1.69 10.14 18.03
CA PRO A 144 2.00 8.94 18.79
C PRO A 144 0.94 8.60 19.85
N GLY A 145 0.09 9.55 20.21
CA GLY A 145 -1.00 9.38 21.18
C GLY A 145 -2.25 8.68 20.61
N ARG A 146 -2.28 8.42 19.31
CA ARG A 146 -3.40 7.76 18.61
C ARG A 146 -3.23 6.25 18.43
N VAL A 147 -2.01 5.75 18.65
CA VAL A 147 -1.71 4.32 18.50
C VAL A 147 -2.12 3.59 19.77
N SER A 148 -3.04 2.63 19.67
CA SER A 148 -3.39 1.77 20.80
C SER A 148 -2.20 0.93 21.27
N THR A 149 -2.31 0.34 22.45
CA THR A 149 -1.29 -0.61 22.93
C THR A 149 -1.18 -1.81 21.99
N GLU A 150 -2.31 -2.32 21.49
CA GLU A 150 -2.38 -3.46 20.58
C GLU A 150 -1.70 -3.15 19.24
N ALA A 151 -2.00 -2.02 18.62
CA ALA A 151 -1.32 -1.59 17.39
C ALA A 151 0.19 -1.40 17.61
N GLY A 152 0.59 -0.86 18.75
CA GLY A 152 2.00 -0.73 19.12
C GLY A 152 2.71 -2.06 19.31
N GLU A 153 2.03 -3.09 19.81
CA GLU A 153 2.56 -4.45 19.91
C GLU A 153 2.72 -5.07 18.51
N ILE A 154 1.72 -4.98 17.64
CA ILE A 154 1.83 -5.47 16.25
C ILE A 154 3.00 -4.82 15.51
N ILE A 155 3.18 -3.51 15.61
CA ILE A 155 4.28 -2.78 14.97
C ILE A 155 5.64 -3.28 15.50
N ARG A 156 5.74 -3.56 16.81
CA ARG A 156 6.96 -4.13 17.41
C ARG A 156 7.22 -5.53 16.89
N ASP A 157 6.19 -6.38 16.82
CA ASP A 157 6.34 -7.75 16.35
C ASP A 157 6.73 -7.76 14.86
N PHE A 158 6.21 -6.85 14.03
CA PHE A 158 6.68 -6.69 12.65
C PHE A 158 8.15 -6.27 12.60
N THR A 159 8.60 -5.43 13.53
CA THR A 159 10.02 -5.08 13.64
C THR A 159 10.88 -6.30 14.01
N GLU A 160 10.40 -7.17 14.91
CA GLU A 160 11.13 -8.40 15.25
C GLU A 160 11.24 -9.33 14.03
N ILE A 161 10.17 -9.47 13.22
CA ILE A 161 10.20 -10.27 11.99
C ILE A 161 11.30 -9.78 11.03
N THR A 162 11.58 -8.48 10.95
CA THR A 162 12.66 -7.96 10.08
C THR A 162 14.05 -8.39 10.52
N HIS A 163 14.20 -8.90 11.73
CA HIS A 163 15.49 -9.31 12.31
C HIS A 163 15.66 -10.83 12.37
N VAL A 164 14.60 -11.57 12.11
CA VAL A 164 14.66 -13.05 12.08
C VAL A 164 15.22 -13.50 10.74
N GLY A 165 16.53 -13.78 10.69
CA GLY A 165 17.08 -14.58 9.60
C GLY A 165 16.63 -16.02 9.77
N VAL A 166 15.98 -16.61 8.76
CA VAL A 166 15.74 -18.05 8.75
C VAL A 166 17.09 -18.70 8.42
N ASP A 167 17.67 -19.41 9.42
CA ASP A 167 18.76 -20.31 9.12
C ASP A 167 18.29 -21.27 8.01
N SER A 168 19.04 -21.34 6.92
CA SER A 168 18.80 -22.19 5.75
C SER A 168 18.92 -23.70 6.08
N GLY A 169 18.46 -24.08 7.27
CA GLY A 169 18.35 -25.41 7.77
C GLY A 169 16.96 -25.97 7.48
N ASP A 170 16.96 -27.11 6.87
CA ASP A 170 15.90 -28.09 6.69
C ASP A 170 14.49 -27.53 6.39
N GLU A 171 14.10 -27.61 5.14
CA GLU A 171 12.72 -27.50 4.71
C GLU A 171 11.91 -28.66 5.33
N THR A 172 11.45 -28.43 6.54
CA THR A 172 10.62 -29.40 7.26
C THR A 172 9.15 -28.95 7.20
N GLU A 173 8.24 -29.90 7.25
CA GLU A 173 6.80 -29.61 7.34
C GLU A 173 6.48 -28.71 8.55
N GLU A 174 7.21 -28.86 9.65
CA GLU A 174 7.07 -28.01 10.84
C GLU A 174 7.44 -26.55 10.55
N ASN A 175 8.52 -26.32 9.81
CA ASN A 175 8.93 -24.97 9.42
C ASN A 175 7.97 -24.32 8.41
N GLU A 176 7.41 -25.11 7.52
CA GLU A 176 6.36 -24.62 6.59
C GLU A 176 5.09 -24.17 7.35
N VAL A 177 4.66 -24.95 8.34
CA VAL A 177 3.53 -24.58 9.19
C VAL A 177 3.83 -23.32 9.99
N ALA A 178 5.02 -23.21 10.58
CA ALA A 178 5.43 -22.03 11.33
C ALA A 178 5.48 -20.78 10.43
N PHE A 179 6.00 -20.89 9.21
CA PHE A 179 6.01 -19.80 8.23
C PHE A 179 4.58 -19.35 7.88
N ALA A 180 3.68 -20.30 7.61
CA ALA A 180 2.27 -19.98 7.30
C ALA A 180 1.57 -19.27 8.47
N GLU A 181 1.88 -19.64 9.73
CA GLU A 181 1.37 -18.94 10.91
C GLU A 181 1.87 -17.50 10.99
N VAL A 182 3.15 -17.25 10.67
CA VAL A 182 3.72 -15.89 10.65
C VAL A 182 3.10 -15.06 9.53
N VAL A 183 2.90 -15.62 8.34
CA VAL A 183 2.23 -14.93 7.22
C VAL A 183 0.80 -14.54 7.62
N GLU A 184 0.07 -15.46 8.26
CA GLU A 184 -1.30 -15.17 8.74
C GLU A 184 -1.30 -14.10 9.83
N PHE A 185 -0.35 -14.12 10.75
CA PHE A 185 -0.18 -13.07 11.75
C PHE A 185 0.04 -11.70 11.09
N VAL A 186 0.94 -11.62 10.10
CA VAL A 186 1.18 -10.37 9.34
C VAL A 186 -0.10 -9.92 8.64
N ARG A 187 -0.81 -10.84 7.97
CA ARG A 187 -2.06 -10.54 7.28
C ARG A 187 -3.11 -9.91 8.22
N VAL A 188 -3.35 -10.51 9.36
CA VAL A 188 -4.31 -10.02 10.36
C VAL A 188 -3.85 -8.72 10.98
N GLY A 189 -2.57 -8.62 11.31
CA GLY A 189 -1.97 -7.42 11.89
C GLY A 189 -2.13 -6.19 10.98
N VAL A 190 -1.90 -6.34 9.69
CA VAL A 190 -2.11 -5.26 8.71
C VAL A 190 -3.56 -4.79 8.67
N GLN A 191 -4.51 -5.71 8.69
CA GLN A 191 -5.94 -5.36 8.69
C GLN A 191 -6.33 -4.60 9.95
N LEU A 192 -5.84 -5.03 11.13
CA LEU A 192 -6.07 -4.32 12.39
C LEU A 192 -5.46 -2.91 12.35
N LEU A 193 -4.21 -2.78 11.89
CA LEU A 193 -3.55 -1.49 11.75
C LEU A 193 -4.28 -0.59 10.74
N PHE A 194 -4.77 -1.14 9.64
CA PHE A 194 -5.53 -0.37 8.66
C PHE A 194 -6.83 0.18 9.24
N VAL A 195 -7.60 -0.64 9.97
CA VAL A 195 -8.85 -0.21 10.60
C VAL A 195 -8.61 0.86 11.66
N GLU A 196 -7.53 0.74 12.43
CA GLU A 196 -7.24 1.66 13.53
C GLU A 196 -6.61 2.97 13.06
N LEU A 197 -5.65 2.89 12.13
CA LEU A 197 -4.79 4.02 11.78
C LEU A 197 -5.22 4.73 10.50
N ALA A 198 -5.89 4.02 9.58
CA ALA A 198 -6.28 4.62 8.31
C ALA A 198 -7.19 5.83 8.56
N PRO A 199 -6.83 7.01 8.06
CA PRO A 199 -7.67 8.18 8.19
C PRO A 199 -9.03 7.91 7.53
N ALA A 200 -10.13 8.28 8.19
CA ALA A 200 -11.47 8.06 7.66
C ALA A 200 -11.59 8.68 6.26
N ARG A 201 -11.69 7.83 5.25
CA ARG A 201 -11.84 8.25 3.87
C ARG A 201 -13.24 8.82 3.71
N GLY A 202 -13.37 10.16 3.62
CA GLY A 202 -14.64 10.85 3.42
C GLY A 202 -15.04 11.87 4.49
N GLU A 203 -14.32 12.00 5.58
CA GLU A 203 -14.48 13.15 6.46
C GLU A 203 -13.64 14.31 5.91
N GLU A 204 -14.31 15.25 5.22
CA GLU A 204 -13.71 16.56 4.96
C GLU A 204 -13.32 17.19 6.30
N PRO A 205 -12.14 17.84 6.40
CA PRO A 205 -11.80 18.58 7.62
C PRO A 205 -12.91 19.62 7.86
N GLU A 206 -13.53 19.60 9.05
CA GLU A 206 -14.52 20.59 9.44
C GLU A 206 -13.93 22.00 9.18
N PRO A 207 -14.54 22.82 8.33
CA PRO A 207 -14.12 24.19 8.12
C PRO A 207 -14.53 25.03 9.33
N GLY A 208 -13.73 25.08 10.40
CA GLY A 208 -14.16 25.87 11.53
C GLY A 208 -13.37 25.76 12.82
N ALA A 209 -12.08 25.99 12.75
CA ALA A 209 -11.36 26.48 13.92
C ALA A 209 -10.38 27.60 13.54
N ALA A 210 -10.88 28.58 12.79
CA ALA A 210 -10.20 29.87 12.74
C ALA A 210 -10.28 30.47 14.14
N SER A 211 -9.20 30.31 14.88
CA SER A 211 -8.97 30.91 16.19
C SER A 211 -9.19 32.41 16.09
N ILE A 212 -10.21 32.87 16.79
CA ILE A 212 -10.38 34.28 17.12
C ILE A 212 -9.42 34.57 18.27
N HIS A 213 -8.34 35.23 17.93
CA HIS A 213 -7.59 36.09 18.88
C HIS A 213 -7.04 37.30 18.12
#